data_929d120fd2acc5964108bb54b062ac8a
#
_entry.id   929d120fd2acc5964108bb54b062ac8a
#
_cell.length_a   1.000
_cell.length_b   1.000
_cell.length_c   1.000
_cell.angle_alpha   90.00
_cell.angle_beta   90.00
_cell.angle_gamma   90.00
#
_symmetry.space_group_name_H-M   'P 1'
#
loop_
_entity.id
_entity.type
_entity.pdbx_description
1 polymer ?
#
loop_
_entity_poly.entity_id
_entity_poly.type
_entity_poly.pdbx_seq_one_letter_code
_entity_poly.pdbx_strand_id
1 'polypeptide(L)'
;MSVRKRPSAAAFGLLPFAAYVLLFLVVPTVIAVGTGFVDRDGAFTLATVAALGNPVVLGAFANSFWLSALTAVIGATVGAAACYGLLGAPSGGPLRSVVDSLSGVLAQFGGVMLAFAFIATIGIQGMVTVILRDTFGVDIFADGVWLYEMPGLVLPYIYFQVPLMIITFMPALQALKPTWAEANATLGGSPSTYWLRIALPILAPSFLGSLLLLFANAFSSYATAAALTSQGSQIVPLQIRSALTSETLLGRENLAGALALGMILVMGVVMVGYSALQARAARWQR
;
A
#
# COMPACT_ATOMS: atom_id res chain seq x y z
N MET A 1 19.16 -24.36 37.90
CA MET A 1 19.94 -23.12 37.83
C MET A 1 19.48 -22.34 36.62
N SER A 2 18.72 -21.27 36.83
CA SER A 2 18.23 -20.38 35.77
C SER A 2 19.37 -19.44 35.33
N VAL A 3 19.88 -19.66 34.11
CA VAL A 3 20.86 -18.75 33.51
C VAL A 3 20.12 -17.45 33.15
N ARG A 4 20.22 -16.45 34.01
CA ARG A 4 19.83 -15.05 33.71
C ARG A 4 20.69 -14.58 32.52
N LYS A 5 20.12 -14.59 31.29
CA LYS A 5 20.77 -13.97 30.13
C LYS A 5 20.96 -12.49 30.44
N ARG A 6 22.23 -12.07 30.62
CA ARG A 6 22.59 -10.64 30.70
C ARG A 6 22.16 -9.98 29.39
N PRO A 7 21.54 -8.78 29.43
CA PRO A 7 21.24 -8.06 28.21
C PRO A 7 22.55 -7.87 27.44
N SER A 8 22.57 -8.32 26.18
CA SER A 8 23.75 -8.22 25.35
C SER A 8 24.03 -6.74 25.03
N ALA A 9 25.29 -6.35 24.83
CA ALA A 9 25.66 -4.99 24.44
C ALA A 9 24.86 -4.50 23.21
N ALA A 10 24.44 -5.42 22.35
CA ALA A 10 23.54 -5.16 21.23
C ALA A 10 22.16 -4.60 21.66
N ALA A 11 21.64 -4.99 22.84
CA ALA A 11 20.37 -4.45 23.34
C ALA A 11 20.50 -2.96 23.70
N PHE A 12 21.66 -2.53 24.22
CA PHE A 12 21.91 -1.11 24.49
C PHE A 12 22.06 -0.29 23.21
N GLY A 13 22.61 -0.86 22.13
CA GLY A 13 22.69 -0.21 20.82
C GLY A 13 21.31 0.04 20.17
N LEU A 14 20.30 -0.77 20.50
CA LEU A 14 18.93 -0.60 20.01
C LEU A 14 18.10 0.40 20.82
N LEU A 15 18.53 0.79 22.02
CA LEU A 15 17.81 1.70 22.91
C LEU A 15 17.45 3.05 22.27
N PRO A 16 18.37 3.77 21.57
CA PRO A 16 18.03 5.05 20.96
C PRO A 16 16.95 4.89 19.87
N PHE A 17 17.04 3.82 19.07
CA PHE A 17 16.03 3.52 18.06
C PHE A 17 14.67 3.16 18.67
N ALA A 18 14.67 2.31 19.71
CA ALA A 18 13.45 1.95 20.41
C ALA A 18 12.79 3.17 21.09
N ALA A 19 13.59 4.04 21.71
CA ALA A 19 13.10 5.29 22.30
C ALA A 19 12.50 6.22 21.24
N TYR A 20 13.15 6.36 20.09
CA TYR A 20 12.62 7.14 18.96
C TYR A 20 11.28 6.61 18.48
N VAL A 21 11.18 5.30 18.21
CA VAL A 21 9.93 4.66 17.76
C VAL A 21 8.83 4.84 18.82
N LEU A 22 9.15 4.65 20.09
CA LEU A 22 8.18 4.76 21.16
C LEU A 22 7.66 6.19 21.30
N LEU A 23 8.54 7.18 21.34
CA LEU A 23 8.18 8.59 21.57
C LEU A 23 7.49 9.22 20.35
N PHE A 24 7.94 8.92 19.13
CA PHE A 24 7.49 9.63 17.92
C PHE A 24 6.48 8.83 17.08
N LEU A 25 6.34 7.54 17.32
CA LEU A 25 5.37 6.71 16.61
C LEU A 25 4.28 6.16 17.56
N VAL A 26 4.69 5.43 18.61
CA VAL A 26 3.72 4.71 19.46
C VAL A 26 2.92 5.69 20.31
N VAL A 27 3.57 6.61 21.02
CA VAL A 27 2.86 7.56 21.90
C VAL A 27 1.86 8.43 21.15
N PRO A 28 2.22 9.11 20.03
CA PRO A 28 1.24 9.89 19.26
C PRO A 28 0.09 9.04 18.71
N THR A 29 0.38 7.82 18.27
CA THR A 29 -0.65 6.90 17.76
C THR A 29 -1.63 6.49 18.87
N VAL A 30 -1.13 6.15 20.05
CA VAL A 30 -1.97 5.79 21.20
C VAL A 30 -2.82 6.97 21.66
N ILE A 31 -2.25 8.18 21.70
CA ILE A 31 -2.99 9.40 22.03
C ILE A 31 -4.07 9.64 20.97
N ALA A 32 -3.73 9.61 19.68
CA ALA A 32 -4.69 9.82 18.60
C ALA A 32 -5.85 8.82 18.63
N VAL A 33 -5.56 7.54 18.86
CA VAL A 33 -6.60 6.50 19.02
C VAL A 33 -7.39 6.74 20.30
N GLY A 34 -6.73 7.13 21.39
CA GLY A 34 -7.34 7.41 22.68
C GLY A 34 -8.42 8.51 22.62
N THR A 35 -8.22 9.53 21.76
CA THR A 35 -9.25 10.58 21.57
C THR A 35 -10.57 10.01 21.03
N GLY A 36 -10.56 8.89 20.32
CA GLY A 36 -11.75 8.20 19.84
C GLY A 36 -12.64 7.61 20.96
N PHE A 37 -12.11 7.50 22.17
CA PHE A 37 -12.83 6.97 23.35
C PHE A 37 -13.22 8.06 24.37
N VAL A 38 -13.07 9.32 24.00
CA VAL A 38 -13.34 10.45 24.88
C VAL A 38 -14.37 11.35 24.21
N ASP A 39 -15.32 11.89 24.99
CA ASP A 39 -16.26 12.92 24.51
C ASP A 39 -15.68 14.34 24.66
N ARG A 40 -16.51 15.35 24.38
CA ARG A 40 -16.12 16.77 24.46
C ARG A 40 -15.76 17.23 25.87
N ASP A 41 -16.34 16.58 26.87
CA ASP A 41 -16.17 16.94 28.29
C ASP A 41 -15.02 16.15 28.92
N GLY A 42 -14.31 15.34 28.14
CA GLY A 42 -13.21 14.50 28.58
C GLY A 42 -13.64 13.20 29.26
N ALA A 43 -14.94 12.87 29.22
CA ALA A 43 -15.47 11.64 29.78
C ALA A 43 -15.30 10.47 28.80
N PHE A 44 -15.09 9.27 29.33
CA PHE A 44 -15.01 8.05 28.52
C PHE A 44 -16.34 7.75 27.83
N THR A 45 -16.32 7.56 26.51
CA THR A 45 -17.49 7.24 25.70
C THR A 45 -17.18 6.24 24.60
N LEU A 46 -18.15 5.40 24.26
CA LEU A 46 -18.11 4.54 23.08
C LEU A 46 -18.95 5.10 21.92
N ALA A 47 -19.63 6.23 22.12
CA ALA A 47 -20.49 6.83 21.10
C ALA A 47 -19.70 7.19 19.83
N THR A 48 -18.47 7.67 19.98
CA THR A 48 -17.58 8.01 18.85
C THR A 48 -17.15 6.76 18.06
N VAL A 49 -16.88 5.67 18.77
CA VAL A 49 -16.59 4.38 18.14
C VAL A 49 -17.83 3.80 17.47
N ALA A 50 -19.01 3.94 18.09
CA ALA A 50 -20.29 3.54 17.49
C ALA A 50 -20.59 4.33 16.21
N ALA A 51 -20.12 5.56 16.08
CA ALA A 51 -20.23 6.37 14.86
C ALA A 51 -19.49 5.77 13.65
N LEU A 52 -18.55 4.84 13.86
CA LEU A 52 -17.95 4.05 12.75
C LEU A 52 -19.00 3.22 12.01
N GLY A 53 -20.12 2.87 12.65
CA GLY A 53 -21.28 2.21 12.03
C GLY A 53 -22.11 3.11 11.12
N ASN A 54 -21.82 4.41 11.02
CA ASN A 54 -22.52 5.32 10.13
C ASN A 54 -22.31 4.90 8.66
N PRO A 55 -23.38 4.86 7.84
CA PRO A 55 -23.28 4.47 6.42
C PRO A 55 -22.23 5.24 5.62
N VAL A 56 -22.04 6.53 5.88
CA VAL A 56 -21.03 7.37 5.22
C VAL A 56 -19.62 6.92 5.58
N VAL A 57 -19.38 6.58 6.85
CA VAL A 57 -18.09 6.10 7.33
C VAL A 57 -17.80 4.70 6.77
N LEU A 58 -18.78 3.80 6.84
CA LEU A 58 -18.67 2.45 6.26
C LEU A 58 -18.40 2.52 4.75
N GLY A 59 -19.08 3.42 4.03
CA GLY A 59 -18.82 3.69 2.62
C GLY A 59 -17.36 4.11 2.36
N ALA A 60 -16.80 4.99 3.19
CA ALA A 60 -15.41 5.40 3.04
C ALA A 60 -14.42 4.26 3.34
N PHE A 61 -14.70 3.40 4.33
CA PHE A 61 -13.89 2.20 4.57
C PHE A 61 -13.98 1.22 3.39
N ALA A 62 -15.17 0.98 2.85
CA ALA A 62 -15.37 0.13 1.68
C ALA A 62 -14.62 0.68 0.46
N ASN A 63 -14.72 1.97 0.20
CA ASN A 63 -14.01 2.64 -0.88
C ASN A 63 -12.49 2.57 -0.73
N SER A 64 -11.98 2.85 0.48
CA SER A 64 -10.54 2.73 0.77
C SER A 64 -10.04 1.31 0.59
N PHE A 65 -10.80 0.32 1.09
CA PHE A 65 -10.44 -1.10 0.95
C PHE A 65 -10.46 -1.54 -0.51
N TRP A 66 -11.53 -1.21 -1.24
CA TRP A 66 -11.68 -1.57 -2.65
C TRP A 66 -10.57 -0.95 -3.51
N LEU A 67 -10.34 0.37 -3.37
CA LEU A 67 -9.29 1.07 -4.10
C LEU A 67 -7.91 0.46 -3.82
N SER A 68 -7.60 0.23 -2.54
CA SER A 68 -6.31 -0.32 -2.13
C SER A 68 -6.13 -1.76 -2.61
N ALA A 69 -7.16 -2.60 -2.49
CA ALA A 69 -7.11 -3.99 -2.94
C ALA A 69 -6.96 -4.09 -4.46
N LEU A 70 -7.78 -3.34 -5.23
CA LEU A 70 -7.72 -3.33 -6.68
C LEU A 70 -6.34 -2.89 -7.18
N THR A 71 -5.88 -1.74 -6.69
CA THR A 71 -4.61 -1.17 -7.17
C THR A 71 -3.41 -1.98 -6.69
N ALA A 72 -3.46 -2.59 -5.49
CA ALA A 72 -2.42 -3.50 -5.01
C ALA A 72 -2.34 -4.77 -5.86
N VAL A 73 -3.46 -5.37 -6.23
CA VAL A 73 -3.47 -6.56 -7.10
C VAL A 73 -2.93 -6.23 -8.49
N ILE A 74 -3.38 -5.13 -9.10
CA ILE A 74 -2.88 -4.70 -10.40
C ILE A 74 -1.39 -4.36 -10.31
N GLY A 75 -0.98 -3.56 -9.32
CA GLY A 75 0.42 -3.18 -9.11
C GLY A 75 1.32 -4.39 -8.86
N ALA A 76 0.86 -5.37 -8.05
CA ALA A 76 1.60 -6.59 -7.77
C ALA A 76 1.74 -7.47 -9.01
N THR A 77 0.67 -7.65 -9.79
CA THR A 77 0.73 -8.49 -10.99
C THR A 77 1.61 -7.88 -12.08
N VAL A 78 1.46 -6.58 -12.36
CA VAL A 78 2.27 -5.86 -13.35
C VAL A 78 3.73 -5.78 -12.89
N GLY A 79 3.98 -5.44 -11.62
CA GLY A 79 5.33 -5.36 -11.07
C GLY A 79 6.04 -6.73 -11.03
N ALA A 80 5.32 -7.80 -10.68
CA ALA A 80 5.88 -9.16 -10.73
C ALA A 80 6.18 -9.61 -12.16
N ALA A 81 5.32 -9.27 -13.14
CA ALA A 81 5.57 -9.53 -14.54
C ALA A 81 6.81 -8.77 -15.05
N ALA A 82 6.99 -7.51 -14.63
CA ALA A 82 8.19 -6.74 -14.92
C ALA A 82 9.45 -7.41 -14.31
N CYS A 83 9.38 -7.85 -13.05
CA CYS A 83 10.46 -8.59 -12.40
C CYS A 83 10.80 -9.87 -13.17
N TYR A 84 9.79 -10.62 -13.63
CA TYR A 84 9.99 -11.82 -14.43
C TYR A 84 10.69 -11.51 -15.75
N GLY A 85 10.28 -10.45 -16.45
CA GLY A 85 10.93 -10.00 -17.69
C GLY A 85 12.40 -9.62 -17.50
N LEU A 86 12.76 -9.14 -16.30
CA LEU A 86 14.14 -8.78 -15.95
C LEU A 86 15.03 -9.95 -15.52
N LEU A 87 14.47 -11.16 -15.33
CA LEU A 87 15.27 -12.35 -14.97
C LEU A 87 16.35 -12.69 -16.00
N GLY A 88 16.06 -12.48 -17.29
CA GLY A 88 17.00 -12.70 -18.39
C GLY A 88 18.08 -11.62 -18.54
N ALA A 89 17.93 -10.48 -17.85
CA ALA A 89 18.89 -9.40 -17.92
C ALA A 89 20.07 -9.63 -16.96
N PRO A 90 21.33 -9.41 -17.41
CA PRO A 90 22.50 -9.58 -16.56
C PRO A 90 22.42 -8.72 -15.30
N SER A 91 22.78 -9.28 -14.14
CA SER A 91 22.92 -8.55 -12.88
C SER A 91 24.00 -7.48 -13.06
N GLY A 92 23.63 -6.19 -12.99
CA GLY A 92 24.56 -5.08 -13.29
C GLY A 92 24.56 -4.62 -14.75
N GLY A 93 23.72 -5.19 -15.62
CA GLY A 93 23.49 -4.67 -16.97
C GLY A 93 22.77 -3.32 -16.96
N PRO A 94 22.91 -2.51 -18.04
CA PRO A 94 22.35 -1.16 -18.08
C PRO A 94 20.82 -1.14 -17.93
N LEU A 95 20.11 -2.08 -18.56
CA LEU A 95 18.66 -2.19 -18.45
C LEU A 95 18.22 -2.38 -17.00
N ARG A 96 18.88 -3.28 -16.30
CA ARG A 96 18.55 -3.59 -14.91
C ARG A 96 18.86 -2.41 -13.98
N SER A 97 20.04 -1.80 -14.13
CA SER A 97 20.44 -0.62 -13.36
C SER A 97 19.45 0.54 -13.54
N VAL A 98 18.98 0.76 -14.76
CA VAL A 98 17.97 1.80 -15.07
C VAL A 98 16.64 1.46 -14.38
N VAL A 99 16.15 0.23 -14.50
CA VAL A 99 14.86 -0.15 -13.88
C VAL A 99 14.94 -0.09 -12.35
N ASP A 100 16.03 -0.58 -11.75
CA ASP A 100 16.21 -0.53 -10.29
C ASP A 100 16.28 0.91 -9.79
N SER A 101 17.02 1.79 -10.48
CA SER A 101 17.13 3.21 -10.13
C SER A 101 15.81 3.96 -10.32
N LEU A 102 15.15 3.76 -11.46
CA LEU A 102 13.84 4.36 -11.72
C LEU A 102 12.79 3.87 -10.73
N SER A 103 12.76 2.57 -10.42
CA SER A 103 11.84 2.02 -9.44
C SER A 103 12.05 2.63 -8.06
N GLY A 104 13.32 2.87 -7.65
CA GLY A 104 13.65 3.56 -6.40
C GLY A 104 13.08 4.96 -6.31
N VAL A 105 13.17 5.72 -7.40
CA VAL A 105 12.62 7.08 -7.47
C VAL A 105 11.09 7.07 -7.58
N LEU A 106 10.55 6.27 -8.52
CA LEU A 106 9.11 6.27 -8.82
C LEU A 106 8.26 5.70 -7.68
N ALA A 107 8.77 4.73 -6.91
CA ALA A 107 8.08 4.22 -5.73
C ALA A 107 7.88 5.28 -4.65
N GLN A 108 8.77 6.29 -4.59
CA GLN A 108 8.68 7.43 -3.68
C GLN A 108 8.05 8.67 -4.32
N PHE A 109 7.88 8.65 -5.66
CA PHE A 109 7.26 9.75 -6.39
C PHE A 109 5.73 9.63 -6.29
N GLY A 110 5.20 10.01 -5.13
CA GLY A 110 3.79 9.97 -4.80
C GLY A 110 3.30 11.31 -4.26
N GLY A 111 2.12 11.28 -3.64
CA GLY A 111 1.56 12.45 -2.98
C GLY A 111 1.10 13.54 -3.95
N VAL A 112 1.26 14.79 -3.52
CA VAL A 112 0.78 15.97 -4.25
C VAL A 112 1.46 16.13 -5.61
N MET A 113 2.75 15.85 -5.70
CA MET A 113 3.51 15.95 -6.96
C MET A 113 2.95 15.02 -8.03
N LEU A 114 2.65 13.78 -7.68
CA LEU A 114 2.05 12.81 -8.58
C LEU A 114 0.65 13.27 -9.05
N ALA A 115 -0.18 13.76 -8.12
CA ALA A 115 -1.50 14.28 -8.46
C ALA A 115 -1.42 15.40 -9.50
N PHE A 116 -0.53 16.38 -9.30
CA PHE A 116 -0.33 17.46 -10.27
C PHE A 116 0.24 16.98 -11.61
N ALA A 117 1.12 15.96 -11.62
CA ALA A 117 1.59 15.35 -12.85
C ALA A 117 0.43 14.74 -13.66
N PHE A 118 -0.49 14.04 -12.99
CA PHE A 118 -1.69 13.49 -13.63
C PHE A 118 -2.64 14.59 -14.10
N ILE A 119 -2.85 15.65 -13.32
CA ILE A 119 -3.67 16.81 -13.75
C ILE A 119 -3.06 17.49 -14.98
N ALA A 120 -1.74 17.69 -14.99
CA ALA A 120 -1.06 18.34 -16.12
C ALA A 120 -1.07 17.48 -17.39
N THR A 121 -1.05 16.16 -17.25
CA THR A 121 -1.03 15.23 -18.41
C THR A 121 -2.42 14.87 -18.90
N ILE A 122 -3.30 14.38 -18.04
CA ILE A 122 -4.63 13.85 -18.38
C ILE A 122 -5.79 14.57 -17.67
N GLY A 123 -5.56 15.73 -17.06
CA GLY A 123 -6.63 16.60 -16.55
C GLY A 123 -7.48 17.17 -17.68
N ILE A 124 -8.55 17.91 -17.36
CA ILE A 124 -9.48 18.50 -18.34
C ILE A 124 -8.75 19.33 -19.39
N GLN A 125 -7.72 20.08 -18.97
CA GLN A 125 -6.83 20.87 -19.84
C GLN A 125 -5.43 20.24 -19.93
N GLY A 126 -5.29 18.96 -19.60
CA GLY A 126 -4.04 18.25 -19.65
C GLY A 126 -3.54 18.06 -21.08
N MET A 127 -2.22 18.01 -21.25
CA MET A 127 -1.59 17.93 -22.58
C MET A 127 -2.12 16.76 -23.41
N VAL A 128 -2.23 15.56 -22.82
CA VAL A 128 -2.73 14.37 -23.51
C VAL A 128 -4.21 14.51 -23.85
N THR A 129 -5.02 15.05 -22.94
CA THR A 129 -6.45 15.29 -23.16
C THR A 129 -6.69 16.23 -24.34
N VAL A 130 -5.94 17.33 -24.40
CA VAL A 130 -6.03 18.31 -25.49
C VAL A 130 -5.61 17.66 -26.80
N ILE A 131 -4.50 16.92 -26.85
CA ILE A 131 -4.05 16.22 -28.05
C ILE A 131 -5.11 15.19 -28.53
N LEU A 132 -5.68 14.39 -27.61
CA LEU A 132 -6.71 13.40 -27.96
C LEU A 132 -7.95 14.07 -28.53
N ARG A 133 -8.41 15.15 -27.93
CA ARG A 133 -9.58 15.91 -28.37
C ARG A 133 -9.35 16.59 -29.71
N ASP A 134 -8.24 17.31 -29.86
CA ASP A 134 -8.00 18.18 -31.02
C ASP A 134 -7.48 17.40 -32.23
N THR A 135 -6.74 16.27 -32.01
CA THR A 135 -6.16 15.48 -33.10
C THR A 135 -7.02 14.27 -33.47
N PHE A 136 -7.60 13.60 -32.46
CA PHE A 136 -8.32 12.33 -32.65
C PHE A 136 -9.85 12.46 -32.45
N GLY A 137 -10.33 13.66 -32.01
CA GLY A 137 -11.76 13.87 -31.73
C GLY A 137 -12.28 13.09 -30.52
N VAL A 138 -11.38 12.58 -29.66
CA VAL A 138 -11.71 11.78 -28.47
C VAL A 138 -11.71 12.67 -27.25
N ASP A 139 -12.90 12.88 -26.67
CA ASP A 139 -13.02 13.57 -25.38
C ASP A 139 -13.15 12.54 -24.26
N ILE A 140 -12.08 12.38 -23.46
CA ILE A 140 -12.05 11.46 -22.33
C ILE A 140 -12.87 11.95 -21.13
N PHE A 141 -13.43 13.16 -21.17
CA PHE A 141 -14.30 13.75 -20.16
C PHE A 141 -15.75 13.94 -20.65
N ALA A 142 -16.12 13.37 -21.82
CA ALA A 142 -17.47 13.49 -22.37
C ALA A 142 -18.56 13.00 -21.38
N ASP A 143 -18.26 11.94 -20.62
CA ASP A 143 -19.19 11.32 -19.65
C ASP A 143 -19.02 11.84 -18.21
N GLY A 144 -18.16 12.85 -17.99
CA GLY A 144 -17.93 13.45 -16.67
C GLY A 144 -16.47 13.58 -16.27
N VAL A 145 -16.26 14.16 -15.09
CA VAL A 145 -14.92 14.50 -14.57
C VAL A 145 -14.29 13.38 -13.75
N TRP A 146 -14.29 12.18 -14.29
CA TRP A 146 -13.89 10.93 -13.62
C TRP A 146 -12.52 10.99 -12.92
N LEU A 147 -11.57 11.79 -13.46
CA LEU A 147 -10.22 11.92 -12.88
C LEU A 147 -10.24 12.52 -11.47
N TYR A 148 -11.17 13.43 -11.20
CA TYR A 148 -11.31 14.14 -9.92
C TYR A 148 -12.27 13.43 -8.96
N GLU A 149 -12.70 12.22 -9.32
CA GLU A 149 -13.54 11.33 -8.53
C GLU A 149 -12.75 10.10 -8.09
N MET A 150 -13.40 9.16 -7.39
CA MET A 150 -12.78 7.95 -6.90
C MET A 150 -12.11 7.08 -7.99
N PRO A 151 -12.71 6.89 -9.19
CA PRO A 151 -12.06 6.12 -10.26
C PRO A 151 -10.73 6.72 -10.71
N GLY A 152 -10.59 8.04 -10.67
CA GLY A 152 -9.38 8.74 -11.06
C GLY A 152 -8.18 8.47 -10.15
N LEU A 153 -8.41 7.99 -8.92
CA LEU A 153 -7.34 7.59 -8.01
C LEU A 153 -6.65 6.28 -8.42
N VAL A 154 -7.31 5.44 -9.23
CA VAL A 154 -6.79 4.12 -9.60
C VAL A 154 -5.45 4.24 -10.34
N LEU A 155 -5.36 5.13 -11.33
CA LEU A 155 -4.15 5.29 -12.14
C LEU A 155 -2.94 5.78 -11.32
N PRO A 156 -3.02 6.89 -10.54
CA PRO A 156 -1.92 7.32 -9.69
C PRO A 156 -1.51 6.28 -8.66
N TYR A 157 -2.45 5.50 -8.13
CA TYR A 157 -2.15 4.46 -7.15
C TYR A 157 -1.39 3.29 -7.79
N ILE A 158 -1.78 2.85 -8.99
CA ILE A 158 -1.03 1.83 -9.74
C ILE A 158 0.37 2.34 -10.09
N TYR A 159 0.50 3.63 -10.44
CA TYR A 159 1.77 4.23 -10.84
C TYR A 159 2.88 4.03 -9.81
N PHE A 160 2.64 4.30 -8.53
CA PHE A 160 3.68 4.11 -7.50
C PHE A 160 3.77 2.66 -6.99
N GLN A 161 2.72 1.86 -7.17
CA GLN A 161 2.70 0.47 -6.69
C GLN A 161 3.53 -0.47 -7.57
N VAL A 162 3.54 -0.29 -8.88
CA VAL A 162 4.33 -1.11 -9.79
C VAL A 162 5.83 -1.04 -9.45
N PRO A 163 6.47 0.14 -9.33
CA PRO A 163 7.86 0.25 -8.91
C PRO A 163 8.09 -0.30 -7.50
N LEU A 164 7.17 -0.07 -6.56
CA LEU A 164 7.27 -0.60 -5.20
C LEU A 164 7.28 -2.13 -5.19
N MET A 165 6.45 -2.77 -6.02
CA MET A 165 6.48 -4.22 -6.20
C MET A 165 7.82 -4.70 -6.76
N ILE A 166 8.39 -4.01 -7.74
CA ILE A 166 9.70 -4.35 -8.31
C ILE A 166 10.75 -4.37 -7.20
N ILE A 167 10.83 -3.32 -6.39
CA ILE A 167 11.83 -3.23 -5.31
C ILE A 167 11.66 -4.34 -4.27
N THR A 168 10.43 -4.65 -3.89
CA THR A 168 10.16 -5.57 -2.78
C THR A 168 10.16 -7.03 -3.20
N PHE A 169 9.83 -7.35 -4.44
CA PHE A 169 9.71 -8.72 -4.93
C PHE A 169 10.94 -9.22 -5.69
N MET A 170 11.70 -8.32 -6.35
CA MET A 170 12.88 -8.69 -7.12
C MET A 170 13.93 -9.48 -6.32
N PRO A 171 14.26 -9.13 -5.04
CA PRO A 171 15.22 -9.91 -4.26
C PRO A 171 14.79 -11.36 -4.04
N ALA A 172 13.48 -11.59 -3.83
CA ALA A 172 12.96 -12.95 -3.67
C ALA A 172 13.07 -13.76 -4.97
N LEU A 173 12.81 -13.13 -6.11
CA LEU A 173 12.92 -13.76 -7.41
C LEU A 173 14.37 -14.14 -7.75
N GLN A 174 15.33 -13.29 -7.36
CA GLN A 174 16.76 -13.55 -7.52
C GLN A 174 17.30 -14.64 -6.59
N ALA A 175 16.62 -14.91 -5.48
CA ALA A 175 16.99 -15.98 -4.57
C ALA A 175 16.69 -17.38 -5.13
N LEU A 176 15.96 -17.50 -6.24
CA LEU A 176 15.76 -18.77 -6.94
C LEU A 176 17.09 -19.28 -7.50
N LYS A 177 17.47 -20.47 -7.09
CA LYS A 177 18.74 -21.08 -7.53
C LYS A 177 18.59 -21.70 -8.93
N PRO A 178 19.49 -21.42 -9.89
CA PRO A 178 19.46 -22.04 -11.21
C PRO A 178 19.50 -23.57 -11.16
N THR A 179 20.21 -24.14 -10.17
CA THR A 179 20.31 -25.57 -9.94
C THR A 179 18.98 -26.29 -9.76
N TRP A 180 17.94 -25.59 -9.30
CA TRP A 180 16.59 -26.16 -9.17
C TRP A 180 15.92 -26.36 -10.54
N ALA A 181 16.16 -25.42 -11.46
CA ALA A 181 15.67 -25.55 -12.84
C ALA A 181 16.41 -26.67 -13.59
N GLU A 182 17.72 -26.78 -13.37
CA GLU A 182 18.57 -27.85 -13.93
C GLU A 182 18.14 -29.23 -13.41
N ALA A 183 17.92 -29.37 -12.09
CA ALA A 183 17.43 -30.60 -11.48
C ALA A 183 16.04 -31.01 -12.01
N ASN A 184 15.13 -30.03 -12.20
CA ASN A 184 13.83 -30.29 -12.82
C ASN A 184 13.99 -30.83 -14.26
N ALA A 185 14.89 -30.24 -15.03
CA ALA A 185 15.15 -30.66 -16.41
C ALA A 185 15.77 -32.06 -16.49
N THR A 186 16.71 -32.41 -15.61
CA THR A 186 17.31 -33.75 -15.54
C THR A 186 16.33 -34.85 -15.16
N LEU A 187 15.26 -34.48 -14.39
CA LEU A 187 14.14 -35.36 -14.06
C LEU A 187 13.05 -35.40 -15.14
N GLY A 188 13.28 -34.80 -16.31
CA GLY A 188 12.31 -34.74 -17.41
C GLY A 188 11.18 -33.71 -17.22
N GLY A 189 11.29 -32.84 -16.24
CA GLY A 189 10.30 -31.79 -15.98
C GLY A 189 10.36 -30.66 -17.01
N SER A 190 9.20 -30.18 -17.43
CA SER A 190 9.08 -29.02 -18.33
C SER A 190 9.30 -27.68 -17.58
N PRO A 191 9.57 -26.56 -18.29
CA PRO A 191 9.62 -25.24 -17.69
C PRO A 191 8.35 -24.87 -16.92
N SER A 192 7.18 -25.26 -17.39
CA SER A 192 5.91 -25.05 -16.67
C SER A 192 5.84 -25.82 -15.36
N THR A 193 6.38 -27.07 -15.33
CA THR A 193 6.49 -27.87 -14.10
C THR A 193 7.39 -27.16 -13.08
N TYR A 194 8.53 -26.61 -13.51
CA TYR A 194 9.40 -25.82 -12.64
C TYR A 194 8.67 -24.63 -12.03
N TRP A 195 8.01 -23.83 -12.86
CA TRP A 195 7.30 -22.64 -12.36
C TRP A 195 6.14 -22.99 -11.42
N LEU A 196 5.27 -23.92 -11.79
CA LEU A 196 4.06 -24.21 -11.03
C LEU A 196 4.36 -25.00 -9.75
N ARG A 197 5.35 -25.92 -9.76
CA ARG A 197 5.58 -26.82 -8.62
C ARG A 197 6.77 -26.44 -7.74
N ILE A 198 7.70 -25.61 -8.23
CA ILE A 198 8.90 -25.23 -7.50
C ILE A 198 8.95 -23.72 -7.27
N ALA A 199 9.01 -22.92 -8.33
CA ALA A 199 9.23 -21.49 -8.20
C ALA A 199 8.06 -20.75 -7.54
N LEU A 200 6.82 -20.93 -8.03
CA LEU A 200 5.65 -20.25 -7.47
C LEU A 200 5.39 -20.56 -5.99
N PRO A 201 5.44 -21.82 -5.51
CA PRO A 201 5.28 -22.09 -4.08
C PRO A 201 6.37 -21.44 -3.21
N ILE A 202 7.61 -21.36 -3.71
CA ILE A 202 8.72 -20.71 -2.99
C ILE A 202 8.55 -19.18 -2.97
N LEU A 203 8.08 -18.59 -4.06
CA LEU A 203 7.88 -17.15 -4.19
C LEU A 203 6.58 -16.65 -3.54
N ALA A 204 5.59 -17.51 -3.35
CA ALA A 204 4.27 -17.12 -2.86
C ALA A 204 4.30 -16.34 -1.53
N PRO A 205 5.09 -16.71 -0.51
CA PRO A 205 5.18 -15.92 0.72
C PRO A 205 5.70 -14.50 0.47
N SER A 206 6.73 -14.36 -0.37
CA SER A 206 7.32 -13.05 -0.70
C SER A 206 6.37 -12.21 -1.57
N PHE A 207 5.69 -12.84 -2.54
CA PHE A 207 4.68 -12.16 -3.34
C PHE A 207 3.54 -11.63 -2.49
N LEU A 208 2.99 -12.46 -1.59
CA LEU A 208 1.93 -12.07 -0.67
C LEU A 208 2.39 -10.98 0.31
N GLY A 209 3.65 -11.03 0.76
CA GLY A 209 4.24 -9.99 1.60
C GLY A 209 4.34 -8.66 0.89
N SER A 210 4.81 -8.66 -0.36
CA SER A 210 4.86 -7.46 -1.20
C SER A 210 3.45 -6.94 -1.50
N LEU A 211 2.50 -7.80 -1.84
CA LEU A 211 1.09 -7.44 -2.07
C LEU A 211 0.47 -6.76 -0.83
N LEU A 212 0.72 -7.31 0.37
CA LEU A 212 0.25 -6.70 1.62
C LEU A 212 0.87 -5.32 1.85
N LEU A 213 2.16 -5.16 1.56
CA LEU A 213 2.84 -3.87 1.66
C LEU A 213 2.23 -2.85 0.68
N LEU A 214 1.95 -3.26 -0.56
CA LEU A 214 1.27 -2.43 -1.55
C LEU A 214 -0.12 -2.02 -1.06
N PHE A 215 -0.90 -2.96 -0.54
CA PHE A 215 -2.21 -2.69 0.03
C PHE A 215 -2.13 -1.67 1.17
N ALA A 216 -1.21 -1.88 2.12
CA ALA A 216 -1.02 -0.99 3.27
C ALA A 216 -0.63 0.43 2.83
N ASN A 217 0.29 0.53 1.87
CA ASN A 217 0.72 1.81 1.31
C ASN A 217 -0.43 2.55 0.62
N ALA A 218 -1.23 1.86 -0.17
CA ALA A 218 -2.41 2.44 -0.82
C ALA A 218 -3.49 2.83 0.20
N PHE A 219 -3.79 1.96 1.18
CA PHE A 219 -4.83 2.18 2.18
C PHE A 219 -4.55 3.40 3.07
N SER A 220 -3.28 3.68 3.33
CA SER A 220 -2.84 4.85 4.10
C SER A 220 -2.54 6.09 3.26
N SER A 221 -2.61 6.01 1.92
CA SER A 221 -2.25 7.10 1.02
C SER A 221 -3.28 8.23 1.09
N TYR A 222 -2.85 9.38 1.63
CA TYR A 222 -3.66 10.57 1.80
C TYR A 222 -3.36 11.64 0.75
N ALA A 223 -2.07 11.98 0.57
CA ALA A 223 -1.67 13.20 -0.11
C ALA A 223 -2.06 13.24 -1.60
N THR A 224 -1.96 12.11 -2.30
CA THR A 224 -2.37 12.00 -3.71
C THR A 224 -3.90 12.18 -3.84
N ALA A 225 -4.67 11.53 -2.98
CA ALA A 225 -6.12 11.66 -2.99
C ALA A 225 -6.57 13.09 -2.64
N ALA A 226 -5.95 13.70 -1.63
CA ALA A 226 -6.28 15.06 -1.19
C ALA A 226 -6.02 16.12 -2.26
N ALA A 227 -5.01 15.91 -3.13
CA ALA A 227 -4.67 16.82 -4.19
C ALA A 227 -5.45 16.58 -5.49
N LEU A 228 -5.91 15.34 -5.73
CA LEU A 228 -6.60 14.97 -6.96
C LEU A 228 -8.12 15.09 -6.85
N THR A 229 -8.73 14.65 -5.74
CA THR A 229 -10.19 14.61 -5.61
C THR A 229 -10.76 15.97 -5.23
N SER A 230 -11.74 16.43 -6.01
CA SER A 230 -12.47 17.69 -5.75
C SER A 230 -13.56 17.55 -4.67
N GLN A 231 -14.09 16.34 -4.50
CA GLN A 231 -15.13 16.03 -3.50
C GLN A 231 -14.51 15.31 -2.32
N GLY A 232 -14.40 15.98 -1.17
CA GLY A 232 -13.81 15.43 0.04
C GLY A 232 -14.56 14.22 0.60
N SER A 233 -13.86 13.37 1.37
CA SER A 233 -14.43 12.32 2.22
C SER A 233 -14.80 10.99 1.55
N GLN A 234 -14.35 10.71 0.33
CA GLN A 234 -14.62 9.41 -0.32
C GLN A 234 -13.83 8.24 0.24
N ILE A 235 -12.68 8.52 0.88
CA ILE A 235 -11.79 7.53 1.52
C ILE A 235 -11.48 7.92 2.97
N VAL A 236 -11.14 6.93 3.80
CA VAL A 236 -10.93 7.14 5.25
C VAL A 236 -9.86 8.20 5.56
N PRO A 237 -8.67 8.23 4.89
CA PRO A 237 -7.69 9.29 5.15
C PRO A 237 -8.22 10.71 4.93
N LEU A 238 -9.09 10.91 3.94
CA LEU A 238 -9.74 12.22 3.69
C LEU A 238 -10.79 12.54 4.76
N GLN A 239 -11.53 11.54 5.25
CA GLN A 239 -12.46 11.73 6.36
C GLN A 239 -11.76 12.11 7.65
N ILE A 240 -10.60 11.49 7.96
CA ILE A 240 -9.79 11.88 9.12
C ILE A 240 -9.41 13.36 9.03
N ARG A 241 -8.90 13.80 7.87
CA ARG A 241 -8.59 15.22 7.65
C ARG A 241 -9.82 16.09 7.84
N SER A 242 -10.93 15.76 7.20
CA SER A 242 -12.18 16.50 7.31
C SER A 242 -12.66 16.64 8.77
N ALA A 243 -12.53 15.57 9.56
CA ALA A 243 -12.87 15.58 10.97
C ALA A 243 -11.95 16.50 11.79
N LEU A 244 -10.65 16.59 11.44
CA LEU A 244 -9.67 17.44 12.13
C LEU A 244 -9.77 18.92 11.71
N THR A 245 -10.18 19.24 10.47
CA THR A 245 -10.19 20.61 9.93
C THR A 245 -11.58 21.25 9.91
N SER A 246 -12.60 20.56 10.38
CA SER A 246 -13.98 21.06 10.36
C SER A 246 -14.21 22.10 11.46
N GLU A 247 -14.13 23.37 11.12
CA GLU A 247 -14.42 24.51 12.02
C GLU A 247 -15.90 24.62 12.38
N THR A 248 -16.79 24.10 11.54
CA THR A 248 -18.26 24.27 11.68
C THR A 248 -18.92 23.29 12.64
N LEU A 249 -18.23 22.19 13.01
CA LEU A 249 -18.77 21.15 13.88
C LEU A 249 -17.75 20.81 14.97
N LEU A 250 -17.68 21.65 15.99
CA LEU A 250 -16.90 21.41 17.21
C LEU A 250 -17.18 19.98 17.74
N GLY A 251 -16.12 19.21 18.05
CA GLY A 251 -16.19 17.86 18.62
C GLY A 251 -16.16 16.72 17.61
N ARG A 252 -15.89 16.95 16.31
CA ARG A 252 -15.57 15.89 15.35
C ARG A 252 -14.11 15.41 15.43
N GLU A 253 -13.26 16.09 16.17
CA GLU A 253 -11.87 15.70 16.39
C GLU A 253 -11.76 14.27 16.97
N ASN A 254 -12.67 13.93 17.88
CA ASN A 254 -12.76 12.60 18.48
C ASN A 254 -13.15 11.52 17.45
N LEU A 255 -13.92 11.89 16.41
CA LEU A 255 -14.20 10.98 15.28
C LEU A 255 -12.94 10.63 14.49
N ALA A 256 -11.97 11.56 14.35
CA ALA A 256 -10.70 11.26 13.70
C ALA A 256 -9.94 10.16 14.44
N GLY A 257 -9.94 10.16 15.78
CA GLY A 257 -9.37 9.08 16.60
C GLY A 257 -10.07 7.73 16.38
N ALA A 258 -11.41 7.72 16.32
CA ALA A 258 -12.17 6.51 16.03
C ALA A 258 -11.89 5.99 14.59
N LEU A 259 -11.79 6.88 13.60
CA LEU A 259 -11.42 6.51 12.22
C LEU A 259 -10.01 5.93 12.16
N ALA A 260 -9.05 6.51 12.89
CA ALA A 260 -7.68 5.99 12.99
C ALA A 260 -7.67 4.58 13.62
N LEU A 261 -8.45 4.37 14.70
CA LEU A 261 -8.66 3.04 15.28
C LEU A 261 -9.22 2.06 14.24
N GLY A 262 -10.26 2.47 13.50
CA GLY A 262 -10.84 1.65 12.44
C GLY A 262 -9.82 1.25 11.37
N MET A 263 -8.96 2.17 10.94
CA MET A 263 -7.86 1.85 10.01
C MET A 263 -6.88 0.83 10.59
N ILE A 264 -6.49 0.99 11.85
CA ILE A 264 -5.58 0.05 12.55
C ILE A 264 -6.23 -1.34 12.64
N LEU A 265 -7.53 -1.41 12.94
CA LEU A 265 -8.26 -2.68 13.01
C LEU A 265 -8.33 -3.37 11.65
N VAL A 266 -8.64 -2.64 10.56
CA VAL A 266 -8.63 -3.20 9.20
C VAL A 266 -7.25 -3.74 8.85
N MET A 267 -6.19 -2.97 9.12
CA MET A 267 -4.81 -3.40 8.87
C MET A 267 -4.45 -4.61 9.73
N GLY A 268 -4.86 -4.65 11.00
CA GLY A 268 -4.67 -5.79 11.89
C GLY A 268 -5.31 -7.06 11.35
N VAL A 269 -6.56 -6.99 10.90
CA VAL A 269 -7.28 -8.12 10.28
C VAL A 269 -6.57 -8.61 9.02
N VAL A 270 -6.14 -7.70 8.15
CA VAL A 270 -5.39 -8.03 6.93
C VAL A 270 -4.06 -8.70 7.27
N MET A 271 -3.32 -8.19 8.28
CA MET A 271 -2.06 -8.78 8.77
C MET A 271 -2.27 -10.20 9.35
N VAL A 272 -3.32 -10.40 10.15
CA VAL A 272 -3.66 -11.73 10.71
C VAL A 272 -4.02 -12.69 9.58
N GLY A 273 -4.83 -12.26 8.62
CA GLY A 273 -5.15 -13.06 7.44
C GLY A 273 -3.90 -13.46 6.65
N TYR A 274 -3.00 -12.52 6.41
CA TYR A 274 -1.73 -12.78 5.76
C TYR A 274 -0.85 -13.76 6.54
N SER A 275 -0.70 -13.59 7.85
CA SER A 275 0.11 -14.49 8.68
C SER A 275 -0.45 -15.91 8.70
N ALA A 276 -1.77 -16.06 8.69
CA ALA A 276 -2.45 -17.34 8.58
C ALA A 276 -2.19 -18.03 7.21
N LEU A 277 -2.21 -17.24 6.12
CA LEU A 277 -1.87 -17.75 4.78
C LEU A 277 -0.42 -18.19 4.70
N GLN A 278 0.51 -17.38 5.23
CA GLN A 278 1.93 -17.75 5.30
C GLN A 278 2.16 -19.04 6.11
N ALA A 279 1.53 -19.17 7.27
CA ALA A 279 1.64 -20.35 8.11
C ALA A 279 1.13 -21.62 7.40
N ARG A 280 0.09 -21.48 6.56
CA ARG A 280 -0.38 -22.60 5.73
C ARG A 280 0.62 -22.92 4.61
N ALA A 281 1.13 -21.93 3.89
CA ALA A 281 2.11 -22.13 2.84
C ALA A 281 3.41 -22.78 3.36
N ALA A 282 3.90 -22.37 4.54
CA ALA A 282 5.09 -22.95 5.16
C ALA A 282 4.94 -24.43 5.58
N ARG A 283 3.71 -24.91 5.78
CA ARG A 283 3.47 -26.35 6.08
C ARG A 283 3.70 -27.26 4.88
N TRP A 284 3.59 -26.74 3.67
CA TRP A 284 3.83 -27.47 2.43
C TRP A 284 5.33 -27.53 2.05
N GLN A 285 6.17 -26.76 2.74
CA GLN A 285 7.63 -26.71 2.52
C GLN A 285 8.42 -27.61 3.49
N ARG A 286 7.74 -28.23 4.45
CA ARG A 286 8.30 -29.25 5.36
C ARG A 286 7.93 -30.64 4.90
#